data_57791c3ce8fd46ab2df0dad217515a45
#
_entry.id   57791c3ce8fd46ab2df0dad217515a45
#
_cell.length_a   1.000
_cell.length_b   1.000
_cell.length_c   1.000
_cell.angle_alpha   90.00
_cell.angle_beta   90.00
_cell.angle_gamma   90.00
#
_symmetry.space_group_name_H-M   'P 1'
#
loop_
_entity.id
_entity.type
_entity.pdbx_description
1 polymer ?
#
loop_
_entity_poly.entity_id
_entity_poly.type
_entity_poly.pdbx_seq_one_letter_code
_entity_poly.pdbx_strand_id
1 'polypeptide(L)'
;MVNSNPQLQGLKDLRYILGQLRLSEIPVGSDGRNRCLLSPFASKTGRNQPSTSKFIFGPAVWLRSLIKPEKGKVLAYIDYSQQEFCIAAALSEDLEMKAAYESGDPYLAFAKQAGTVPLEATKSTHKAARDLFKACVLGVQYGMGPDSLALRIGKSAPYAKELLRHHKRIF
;
A
#
# COMPACT_ATOMS: atom_id res chain seq x y z
N MET A 1 14.17 -15.80 -4.89
CA MET A 1 13.92 -17.25 -5.02
C MET A 1 12.75 -17.57 -5.95
N VAL A 2 11.52 -17.08 -5.74
CA VAL A 2 10.37 -17.44 -6.63
C VAL A 2 10.50 -16.83 -8.03
N ASN A 3 11.04 -15.61 -8.16
CA ASN A 3 11.22 -14.96 -9.46
C ASN A 3 12.25 -15.69 -10.37
N SER A 4 13.13 -16.47 -9.76
CA SER A 4 14.11 -17.32 -10.46
C SER A 4 13.63 -18.77 -10.61
N ASN A 5 12.49 -19.15 -10.04
CA ASN A 5 11.97 -20.53 -10.04
C ASN A 5 10.44 -20.53 -10.02
N PRO A 6 9.79 -20.34 -11.18
CA PRO A 6 8.32 -20.29 -11.29
C PRO A 6 7.61 -21.53 -10.73
N GLN A 7 8.27 -22.68 -10.74
CA GLN A 7 7.73 -23.94 -10.19
C GLN A 7 7.45 -23.87 -8.68
N LEU A 8 8.09 -22.93 -7.95
CA LEU A 8 7.86 -22.72 -6.52
C LEU A 8 6.66 -21.80 -6.22
N GLN A 9 5.99 -21.28 -7.25
CA GLN A 9 4.87 -20.35 -7.03
C GLN A 9 3.74 -21.01 -6.24
N GLY A 10 3.35 -22.24 -6.60
CA GLY A 10 2.30 -22.99 -5.89
C GLY A 10 2.61 -23.21 -4.41
N LEU A 11 3.89 -23.53 -4.09
CA LEU A 11 4.31 -23.68 -2.71
C LEU A 11 4.27 -22.35 -1.93
N LYS A 12 4.66 -21.25 -2.58
CA LYS A 12 4.57 -19.91 -1.99
C LYS A 12 3.13 -19.54 -1.70
N ASP A 13 2.23 -19.78 -2.65
CA ASP A 13 0.81 -19.46 -2.51
C ASP A 13 0.16 -20.32 -1.41
N LEU A 14 0.49 -21.60 -1.35
CA LEU A 14 0.05 -22.48 -0.28
C LEU A 14 0.51 -21.97 1.10
N ARG A 15 1.80 -21.64 1.26
CA ARG A 15 2.33 -21.11 2.51
C ARG A 15 1.69 -19.77 2.90
N TYR A 16 1.41 -18.95 1.91
CA TYR A 16 0.71 -17.68 2.13
C TYR A 16 -0.72 -17.94 2.66
N ILE A 17 -1.48 -18.82 1.99
CA ILE A 17 -2.86 -19.17 2.39
C ILE A 17 -2.86 -19.78 3.80
N LEU A 18 -1.99 -20.75 4.07
CA LEU A 18 -1.87 -21.37 5.40
C LEU A 18 -1.51 -20.32 6.48
N GLY A 19 -0.65 -19.36 6.15
CA GLY A 19 -0.35 -18.23 7.04
C GLY A 19 -1.56 -17.34 7.34
N GLN A 20 -2.47 -17.20 6.38
CA GLN A 20 -3.71 -16.42 6.55
C GLN A 20 -4.76 -17.16 7.41
N LEU A 21 -4.67 -18.48 7.53
CA LEU A 21 -5.60 -19.31 8.31
C LEU A 21 -5.23 -19.46 9.78
N ARG A 22 -4.19 -18.79 10.26
CA ARG A 22 -3.75 -18.85 11.67
C ARG A 22 -4.68 -18.07 12.61
N LEU A 23 -5.97 -18.42 12.61
CA LEU A 23 -6.98 -17.78 13.45
C LEU A 23 -6.79 -18.10 14.94
N SER A 24 -6.26 -19.28 15.25
CA SER A 24 -6.02 -19.74 16.64
C SER A 24 -4.97 -18.91 17.37
N GLU A 25 -4.13 -18.18 16.66
CA GLU A 25 -3.13 -17.30 17.26
C GLU A 25 -3.69 -15.92 17.67
N ILE A 26 -4.90 -15.57 17.21
CA ILE A 26 -5.53 -14.29 17.54
C ILE A 26 -6.09 -14.39 18.97
N PRO A 27 -5.53 -13.66 19.94
CA PRO A 27 -6.01 -13.71 21.29
C PRO A 27 -7.37 -13.03 21.39
N VAL A 28 -8.37 -13.77 21.86
CA VAL A 28 -9.71 -13.27 22.14
C VAL A 28 -10.00 -13.48 23.61
N GLY A 29 -10.32 -12.39 24.31
CA GLY A 29 -10.70 -12.45 25.73
C GLY A 29 -12.07 -13.09 25.94
N SER A 30 -12.40 -13.39 27.19
CA SER A 30 -13.72 -13.91 27.58
C SER A 30 -14.88 -12.96 27.24
N ASP A 31 -14.59 -11.69 27.03
CA ASP A 31 -15.51 -10.66 26.56
C ASP A 31 -15.63 -10.59 25.02
N GLY A 32 -15.03 -11.53 24.29
CA GLY A 32 -15.05 -11.58 22.83
C GLY A 32 -14.17 -10.55 22.12
N ARG A 33 -13.30 -9.82 22.84
CA ARG A 33 -12.47 -8.75 22.27
C ARG A 33 -11.05 -9.24 21.97
N ASN A 34 -10.56 -8.92 20.78
CA ASN A 34 -9.13 -9.07 20.49
C ASN A 34 -8.33 -7.97 21.19
N ARG A 35 -7.28 -8.36 21.87
CA ARG A 35 -6.29 -7.47 22.47
C ARG A 35 -4.90 -7.90 22.04
N CYS A 36 -4.17 -6.96 21.50
CA CYS A 36 -2.79 -7.17 21.06
C CYS A 36 -1.91 -6.06 21.61
N LEU A 37 -0.71 -6.44 22.07
CA LEU A 37 0.29 -5.46 22.45
C LEU A 37 0.63 -4.60 21.24
N LEU A 38 0.51 -3.31 21.40
CA LEU A 38 0.93 -2.31 20.41
C LEU A 38 2.35 -1.85 20.75
N SER A 39 3.17 -1.67 19.72
CA SER A 39 4.52 -1.15 19.87
C SER A 39 4.62 0.17 19.11
N PRO A 40 4.17 1.29 19.72
CA PRO A 40 4.21 2.60 19.07
C PRO A 40 5.67 2.99 18.78
N PHE A 41 5.87 3.61 17.62
CA PHE A 41 7.18 4.07 17.13
C PHE A 41 8.25 2.98 16.96
N ALA A 42 7.89 1.70 16.99
CA ALA A 42 8.86 0.60 16.90
C ALA A 42 9.40 0.37 15.48
N SER A 43 8.71 0.85 14.43
CA SER A 43 9.24 0.79 13.07
C SER A 43 10.22 1.94 12.81
N LYS A 44 11.12 1.76 11.82
CA LYS A 44 12.04 2.83 11.38
C LYS A 44 11.33 4.11 10.91
N THR A 45 10.08 3.99 10.50
CA THR A 45 9.24 5.11 10.05
C THR A 45 8.36 5.69 11.16
N GLY A 46 8.60 5.32 12.42
CA GLY A 46 7.83 5.79 13.58
C GLY A 46 6.42 5.20 13.69
N ARG A 47 6.06 4.24 12.83
CA ARG A 47 4.74 3.61 12.88
C ARG A 47 4.63 2.61 14.03
N ASN A 48 3.40 2.41 14.49
CA ASN A 48 3.08 1.31 15.38
C ASN A 48 3.36 -0.04 14.70
N GLN A 49 3.95 -0.98 15.44
CA GLN A 49 4.31 -2.31 14.94
C GLN A 49 3.72 -3.40 15.82
N PRO A 50 2.40 -3.67 15.71
CA PRO A 50 1.76 -4.74 16.43
C PRO A 50 2.21 -6.11 15.90
N SER A 51 2.01 -7.17 16.69
CA SER A 51 2.22 -8.53 16.24
C SER A 51 1.31 -8.87 15.05
N THR A 52 1.88 -9.30 13.94
CA THR A 52 1.14 -9.63 12.71
C THR A 52 0.21 -10.83 12.88
N SER A 53 0.52 -11.77 13.78
CA SER A 53 -0.31 -12.96 14.04
C SER A 53 -1.38 -12.71 15.10
N LYS A 54 -1.16 -11.79 16.03
CA LYS A 54 -2.07 -11.54 17.18
C LYS A 54 -3.00 -10.36 16.97
N PHE A 55 -2.69 -9.47 16.04
CA PHE A 55 -3.47 -8.28 15.77
C PHE A 55 -4.51 -8.56 14.68
N ILE A 56 -5.79 -8.34 14.97
CA ILE A 56 -6.90 -8.71 14.07
C ILE A 56 -6.81 -8.08 12.68
N PHE A 57 -6.14 -6.94 12.54
CA PHE A 57 -5.89 -6.31 11.24
C PHE A 57 -4.61 -6.79 10.55
N GLY A 58 -3.80 -7.65 11.18
CA GLY A 58 -2.59 -8.23 10.59
C GLY A 58 -2.86 -9.31 9.55
N PRO A 59 -3.78 -10.27 9.80
CA PRO A 59 -4.14 -11.32 8.85
C PRO A 59 -4.91 -10.80 7.63
N ALA A 60 -5.46 -11.73 6.83
CA ALA A 60 -6.18 -11.40 5.61
C ALA A 60 -7.37 -10.45 5.83
N VAL A 61 -7.59 -9.60 4.85
CA VAL A 61 -8.66 -8.56 4.90
C VAL A 61 -10.05 -9.18 5.15
N TRP A 62 -10.32 -10.38 4.61
CA TRP A 62 -11.60 -11.06 4.78
C TRP A 62 -11.92 -11.40 6.26
N LEU A 63 -10.89 -11.57 7.12
CA LEU A 63 -11.07 -11.81 8.54
C LEU A 63 -11.68 -10.61 9.28
N ARG A 64 -11.61 -9.43 8.71
CA ARG A 64 -12.25 -8.23 9.27
C ARG A 64 -13.76 -8.36 9.34
N SER A 65 -14.37 -9.26 8.56
CA SER A 65 -15.80 -9.57 8.64
C SER A 65 -16.19 -10.24 9.96
N LEU A 66 -15.24 -10.80 10.71
CA LEU A 66 -15.46 -11.36 12.05
C LEU A 66 -15.60 -10.28 13.13
N ILE A 67 -15.15 -9.05 12.85
CA ILE A 67 -15.30 -7.93 13.78
C ILE A 67 -16.75 -7.46 13.69
N LYS A 68 -17.47 -7.65 14.80
CA LYS A 68 -18.89 -7.25 14.88
C LYS A 68 -19.06 -6.16 15.93
N PRO A 69 -19.86 -5.13 15.66
CA PRO A 69 -20.24 -4.16 16.69
C PRO A 69 -21.16 -4.80 17.74
N GLU A 70 -21.17 -4.24 18.92
CA GLU A 70 -22.16 -4.59 19.95
C GLU A 70 -23.57 -4.23 19.47
N LYS A 71 -24.59 -4.88 20.06
CA LYS A 71 -25.99 -4.58 19.72
C LYS A 71 -26.30 -3.09 19.92
N GLY A 72 -26.88 -2.48 18.92
CA GLY A 72 -27.20 -1.05 18.92
C GLY A 72 -26.04 -0.11 18.58
N LYS A 73 -24.87 -0.66 18.22
CA LYS A 73 -23.71 0.10 17.75
C LYS A 73 -23.38 -0.22 16.30
N VAL A 74 -22.63 0.63 15.65
CA VAL A 74 -22.09 0.43 14.31
C VAL A 74 -20.58 0.47 14.34
N LEU A 75 -19.93 -0.18 13.38
CA LEU A 75 -18.50 -0.11 13.16
C LEU A 75 -18.21 0.86 12.02
N ALA A 76 -17.42 1.88 12.27
CA ALA A 76 -16.91 2.79 11.25
C ALA A 76 -15.42 2.51 11.00
N TYR A 77 -15.04 2.29 9.75
CA TYR A 77 -13.65 2.22 9.32
C TYR A 77 -13.31 3.52 8.58
N ILE A 78 -12.45 4.32 9.18
CA ILE A 78 -12.05 5.62 8.65
C ILE A 78 -10.56 5.57 8.32
N ASP A 79 -10.21 5.93 7.09
CA ASP A 79 -8.83 5.98 6.61
C ASP A 79 -8.62 7.26 5.79
N TYR A 80 -7.46 7.89 5.92
CA TYR A 80 -7.11 9.06 5.13
C TYR A 80 -6.70 8.67 3.72
N SER A 81 -7.36 9.25 2.73
CA SER A 81 -6.99 9.05 1.32
C SER A 81 -5.60 9.58 1.03
N GLN A 82 -4.73 8.72 0.50
CA GLN A 82 -3.37 9.05 0.05
C GLN A 82 -2.59 9.95 1.04
N GLN A 83 -2.72 9.70 2.33
CA GLN A 83 -2.19 10.54 3.42
C GLN A 83 -0.73 10.93 3.22
N GLU A 84 0.13 9.98 2.87
CA GLU A 84 1.57 10.22 2.69
C GLU A 84 1.84 11.23 1.57
N PHE A 85 1.12 11.10 0.45
CA PHE A 85 1.24 12.03 -0.67
C PHE A 85 0.71 13.43 -0.30
N CYS A 86 -0.41 13.50 0.41
CA CYS A 86 -0.99 14.76 0.88
C CYS A 86 -0.01 15.52 1.78
N ILE A 87 0.61 14.82 2.74
CA ILE A 87 1.59 15.43 3.66
C ILE A 87 2.81 15.93 2.87
N ALA A 88 3.31 15.14 1.92
CA ALA A 88 4.43 15.54 1.08
C ALA A 88 4.09 16.80 0.26
N ALA A 89 2.91 16.84 -0.38
CA ALA A 89 2.43 17.99 -1.13
C ALA A 89 2.27 19.26 -0.26
N ALA A 90 1.81 19.08 0.97
CA ALA A 90 1.66 20.19 1.91
C ALA A 90 3.01 20.74 2.39
N LEU A 91 3.97 19.87 2.71
CA LEU A 91 5.28 20.25 3.24
C LEU A 91 6.24 20.79 2.17
N SER A 92 6.14 20.28 0.93
CA SER A 92 6.95 20.78 -0.20
C SER A 92 6.41 22.08 -0.78
N GLU A 93 5.15 22.42 -0.50
CA GLU A 93 4.41 23.52 -1.14
C GLU A 93 4.27 23.37 -2.67
N ASP A 94 4.57 22.21 -3.22
CA ASP A 94 4.52 21.90 -4.63
C ASP A 94 3.07 21.98 -5.16
N LEU A 95 2.84 22.86 -6.12
CA LEU A 95 1.52 23.13 -6.67
C LEU A 95 1.00 21.99 -7.53
N GLU A 96 1.89 21.29 -8.24
CA GLU A 96 1.51 20.14 -9.07
C GLU A 96 1.13 18.94 -8.20
N MET A 97 1.85 18.73 -7.10
CA MET A 97 1.46 17.72 -6.11
C MET A 97 0.10 18.04 -5.47
N LYS A 98 -0.14 19.31 -5.12
CA LYS A 98 -1.43 19.74 -4.55
C LYS A 98 -2.56 19.51 -5.56
N ALA A 99 -2.40 19.93 -6.80
CA ALA A 99 -3.37 19.71 -7.88
C ALA A 99 -3.62 18.23 -8.16
N ALA A 100 -2.56 17.41 -8.18
CA ALA A 100 -2.67 15.96 -8.33
C ALA A 100 -3.46 15.33 -7.17
N TYR A 101 -3.26 15.77 -5.93
CA TYR A 101 -4.01 15.29 -4.78
C TYR A 101 -5.49 15.68 -4.86
N GLU A 102 -5.79 16.92 -5.19
CA GLU A 102 -7.15 17.45 -5.33
C GLU A 102 -7.93 16.80 -6.47
N SER A 103 -7.24 16.23 -7.46
CA SER A 103 -7.88 15.42 -8.50
C SER A 103 -8.53 14.12 -7.98
N GLY A 104 -8.28 13.76 -6.72
CA GLY A 104 -8.79 12.56 -6.05
C GLY A 104 -7.95 11.29 -6.24
N ASP A 105 -7.07 11.22 -7.26
CA ASP A 105 -6.13 10.11 -7.46
C ASP A 105 -4.79 10.59 -8.00
N PRO A 106 -3.87 11.03 -7.12
CA PRO A 106 -2.58 11.58 -7.53
C PRO A 106 -1.71 10.61 -8.32
N TYR A 107 -1.87 9.32 -8.10
CA TYR A 107 -1.11 8.30 -8.83
C TYR A 107 -1.58 8.18 -10.28
N LEU A 108 -2.88 8.31 -10.50
CA LEU A 108 -3.45 8.31 -11.83
C LEU A 108 -3.20 9.66 -12.52
N ALA A 109 -3.26 10.77 -11.78
CA ALA A 109 -2.87 12.10 -12.30
C ALA A 109 -1.44 12.08 -12.82
N PHE A 110 -0.51 11.53 -12.04
CA PHE A 110 0.87 11.35 -12.48
C PHE A 110 0.98 10.48 -13.75
N ALA A 111 0.26 9.36 -13.84
CA ALA A 111 0.27 8.51 -15.04
C ALA A 111 -0.24 9.23 -16.30
N LYS A 112 -1.25 10.10 -16.13
CA LYS A 112 -1.79 10.96 -17.20
C LYS A 112 -0.77 12.01 -17.64
N GLN A 113 -0.19 12.74 -16.70
CA GLN A 113 0.83 13.76 -16.96
C GLN A 113 2.10 13.17 -17.61
N ALA A 114 2.46 11.92 -17.25
CA ALA A 114 3.54 11.18 -17.89
C ALA A 114 3.18 10.63 -19.29
N GLY A 115 1.96 10.82 -19.76
CA GLY A 115 1.49 10.33 -21.06
C GLY A 115 1.39 8.80 -21.17
N THR A 116 1.38 8.10 -20.02
CA THR A 116 1.34 6.63 -20.01
C THR A 116 -0.07 6.07 -20.14
N VAL A 117 -1.07 6.85 -19.77
CA VAL A 117 -2.49 6.54 -19.89
C VAL A 117 -3.25 7.73 -20.46
N PRO A 118 -4.38 7.51 -21.14
CA PRO A 118 -5.22 8.59 -21.65
C PRO A 118 -5.85 9.42 -20.52
N LEU A 119 -6.30 10.62 -20.84
CA LEU A 119 -6.88 11.54 -19.87
C LEU A 119 -8.17 11.00 -19.22
N GLU A 120 -8.93 10.17 -19.95
CA GLU A 120 -10.17 9.52 -19.50
C GLU A 120 -9.91 8.29 -18.62
N ALA A 121 -8.64 7.90 -18.43
CA ALA A 121 -8.27 6.76 -17.61
C ALA A 121 -8.84 6.89 -16.20
N THR A 122 -9.38 5.79 -15.68
CA THR A 122 -9.91 5.67 -14.33
C THR A 122 -9.19 4.56 -13.56
N LYS A 123 -9.36 4.53 -12.26
CA LYS A 123 -8.81 3.45 -11.41
C LYS A 123 -9.33 2.07 -11.82
N SER A 124 -10.54 1.96 -12.33
CA SER A 124 -11.13 0.69 -12.77
C SER A 124 -10.56 0.24 -14.11
N THR A 125 -10.36 1.16 -15.06
CA THR A 125 -9.89 0.83 -16.41
C THR A 125 -8.38 0.66 -16.49
N HIS A 126 -7.60 1.38 -15.68
CA HIS A 126 -6.12 1.42 -15.74
C HIS A 126 -5.45 1.10 -14.41
N LYS A 127 -6.00 0.12 -13.67
CA LYS A 127 -5.51 -0.26 -12.35
C LYS A 127 -4.03 -0.62 -12.32
N ALA A 128 -3.55 -1.39 -13.30
CA ALA A 128 -2.15 -1.83 -13.35
C ALA A 128 -1.17 -0.66 -13.51
N ALA A 129 -1.48 0.29 -14.41
CA ALA A 129 -0.70 1.50 -14.58
C ALA A 129 -0.72 2.34 -13.30
N ARG A 130 -1.89 2.58 -12.74
CA ARG A 130 -2.04 3.32 -11.49
C ARG A 130 -1.22 2.72 -10.34
N ASP A 131 -1.25 1.39 -10.17
CA ASP A 131 -0.52 0.70 -9.11
C ASP A 131 1.02 0.81 -9.32
N LEU A 132 1.48 0.82 -10.57
CA LEU A 132 2.87 1.07 -10.92
C LEU A 132 3.30 2.49 -10.53
N PHE A 133 2.52 3.51 -10.90
CA PHE A 133 2.81 4.90 -10.55
C PHE A 133 2.71 5.13 -9.03
N LYS A 134 1.78 4.48 -8.33
CA LYS A 134 1.71 4.47 -6.88
C LYS A 134 2.99 3.92 -6.25
N ALA A 135 3.52 2.82 -6.79
CA ALA A 135 4.77 2.24 -6.29
C ALA A 135 5.96 3.18 -6.50
N CYS A 136 5.98 3.93 -7.61
CA CYS A 136 7.00 4.95 -7.88
C CYS A 136 6.91 6.10 -6.87
N VAL A 137 5.76 6.74 -6.74
CA VAL A 137 5.55 7.89 -5.84
C VAL A 137 5.94 7.55 -4.40
N LEU A 138 5.39 6.45 -3.87
CA LEU A 138 5.73 5.99 -2.52
C LEU A 138 7.22 5.59 -2.41
N GLY A 139 7.78 4.99 -3.47
CA GLY A 139 9.20 4.66 -3.52
C GLY A 139 10.09 5.91 -3.40
N VAL A 140 9.77 6.96 -4.13
CA VAL A 140 10.51 8.25 -4.06
C VAL A 140 10.45 8.85 -2.66
N GLN A 141 9.27 8.89 -2.05
CA GLN A 141 9.10 9.43 -0.69
C GLN A 141 9.95 8.69 0.37
N TYR A 142 10.24 7.42 0.13
CA TYR A 142 11.09 6.60 0.99
C TYR A 142 12.54 6.46 0.48
N GLY A 143 12.97 7.26 -0.47
CA GLY A 143 14.35 7.28 -0.97
C GLY A 143 14.74 6.07 -1.81
N MET A 144 13.77 5.41 -2.46
CA MET A 144 14.03 4.22 -3.27
C MET A 144 14.78 4.58 -4.55
N GLY A 145 15.91 3.92 -4.78
CA GLY A 145 16.66 4.06 -6.03
C GLY A 145 16.08 3.22 -7.19
N PRO A 146 16.61 3.41 -8.42
CA PRO A 146 16.05 2.80 -9.63
C PRO A 146 16.06 1.27 -9.62
N ASP A 147 17.11 0.64 -9.10
CA ASP A 147 17.22 -0.83 -9.08
C ASP A 147 16.18 -1.45 -8.14
N SER A 148 16.00 -0.86 -6.95
CA SER A 148 14.98 -1.28 -6.00
C SER A 148 13.56 -1.06 -6.53
N LEU A 149 13.33 0.07 -7.23
CA LEU A 149 12.06 0.33 -7.86
C LEU A 149 11.79 -0.66 -8.98
N ALA A 150 12.78 -0.96 -9.83
CA ALA A 150 12.68 -1.94 -10.91
C ALA A 150 12.22 -3.32 -10.40
N LEU A 151 12.87 -3.81 -9.32
CA LEU A 151 12.49 -5.06 -8.66
C LEU A 151 11.05 -5.02 -8.13
N ARG A 152 10.67 -3.91 -7.51
CA ARG A 152 9.33 -3.73 -6.92
C ARG A 152 8.22 -3.73 -7.94
N ILE A 153 8.43 -3.08 -9.08
CA ILE A 153 7.41 -2.97 -10.14
C ILE A 153 7.52 -4.06 -11.22
N GLY A 154 8.51 -4.96 -11.12
CA GLY A 154 8.73 -6.03 -12.10
C GLY A 154 9.10 -5.52 -13.50
N LYS A 155 9.84 -4.41 -13.58
CA LYS A 155 10.29 -3.78 -14.83
C LYS A 155 11.82 -3.70 -14.88
N SER A 156 12.36 -3.31 -16.03
CA SER A 156 13.81 -3.12 -16.20
C SER A 156 14.31 -1.88 -15.44
N ALA A 157 15.60 -1.89 -15.08
CA ALA A 157 16.22 -0.74 -14.42
C ALA A 157 16.19 0.56 -15.27
N PRO A 158 16.39 0.52 -16.61
CA PRO A 158 16.19 1.69 -17.47
C PRO A 158 14.78 2.26 -17.38
N TYR A 159 13.75 1.41 -17.39
CA TYR A 159 12.35 1.83 -17.24
C TYR A 159 12.11 2.52 -15.88
N ALA A 160 12.60 1.92 -14.80
CA ALA A 160 12.46 2.51 -13.46
C ALA A 160 13.19 3.85 -13.35
N LYS A 161 14.38 3.96 -13.96
CA LYS A 161 15.14 5.23 -14.04
C LYS A 161 14.37 6.32 -14.78
N GLU A 162 13.71 5.96 -15.88
CA GLU A 162 12.90 6.90 -16.65
C GLU A 162 11.67 7.35 -15.85
N LEU A 163 11.00 6.42 -15.17
CA LEU A 163 9.86 6.73 -14.31
C LEU A 163 10.23 7.69 -13.16
N LEU A 164 11.41 7.49 -12.55
CA LEU A 164 11.93 8.41 -11.53
C LEU A 164 12.26 9.79 -12.11
N ARG A 165 12.74 9.86 -13.35
CA ARG A 165 12.99 11.11 -14.06
C ARG A 165 11.68 11.86 -14.34
N HIS A 166 10.64 11.14 -14.77
CA HIS A 166 9.30 11.72 -14.93
C HIS A 166 8.76 12.30 -13.63
N HIS A 167 8.91 11.56 -12.52
CA HIS A 167 8.49 12.04 -11.20
C HIS A 167 9.18 13.35 -10.84
N LYS A 168 10.52 13.43 -10.95
CA LYS A 168 11.29 14.64 -10.65
C LYS A 168 11.01 15.83 -11.57
N ARG A 169 10.44 15.58 -12.76
CA ARG A 169 10.08 16.65 -13.69
C ARG A 169 8.69 17.20 -13.44
N ILE A 170 7.80 16.37 -12.89
CA ILE A 170 6.39 16.72 -12.69
C ILE A 170 6.18 17.27 -11.27
N PHE A 171 6.87 16.70 -10.32
CA PHE A 171 6.86 17.04 -8.90
C PHE A 171 8.31 17.45 -8.50
#